data_d09afe0e9bcd4832e56b231cf9144964
#
_entry.id   d09afe0e9bcd4832e56b231cf9144964
#
_cell.length_a   1.000
_cell.length_b   1.000
_cell.length_c   1.000
_cell.angle_alpha   90.00
_cell.angle_beta   90.00
_cell.angle_gamma   90.00
#
_symmetry.space_group_name_H-M   'P 1'
#
loop_
_entity.id
_entity.type
_entity.pdbx_description
1 polymer ?
#
loop_
_entity_poly.entity_id
_entity_poly.type
_entity_poly.pdbx_seq_one_letter_code
_entity_poly.pdbx_strand_id
1 'polypeptide(L)'
;RWRYPVVIQLRGDTTNIKSSSIKPSVYKLPGGSYRLQIDAFLGDSFKAKNLKDELLHLLLAEIILKSNPDMQSLSKKKILPDWLRIGLAEAIEYRKDRESVMLFSSIFKQGKVMSINQIFESEIQDMNSISEAVYRTSCCGLILALLSQQDGPDKLRKYISSFAVHKGPSIDLLE
;
A
#
# COMPACT_ATOMS: atom_id res chain seq x y z
N ARG A 1 2.82 -4.40 19.16
CA ARG A 1 1.95 -5.59 19.19
C ARG A 1 0.71 -5.30 18.35
N TRP A 2 0.36 -6.22 17.41
CA TRP A 2 -0.86 -6.17 16.61
C TRP A 2 -2.09 -6.21 17.49
N ARG A 3 -3.07 -5.37 17.20
CA ARG A 3 -4.35 -5.35 17.92
C ARG A 3 -5.40 -6.20 17.21
N TYR A 4 -5.40 -6.13 15.88
CA TYR A 4 -6.36 -6.85 15.04
C TYR A 4 -5.63 -7.89 14.18
N PRO A 5 -5.97 -9.19 14.29
CA PRO A 5 -5.31 -10.22 13.50
C PRO A 5 -5.69 -10.10 12.02
N VAL A 6 -4.73 -10.33 11.14
CA VAL A 6 -4.98 -10.50 9.70
C VAL A 6 -5.13 -11.98 9.43
N VAL A 7 -6.28 -12.37 8.89
CA VAL A 7 -6.59 -13.75 8.52
C VAL A 7 -6.49 -13.89 7.00
N ILE A 8 -5.69 -14.83 6.52
CA ILE A 8 -5.57 -15.15 5.11
C ILE A 8 -6.25 -16.50 4.88
N GLN A 9 -7.33 -16.50 4.09
CA GLN A 9 -8.01 -17.71 3.66
C GLN A 9 -7.59 -18.01 2.22
N LEU A 10 -6.80 -19.07 2.06
CA LEU A 10 -6.44 -19.58 0.75
C LEU A 10 -7.47 -20.60 0.32
N ARG A 11 -8.11 -20.37 -0.82
CA ARG A 11 -9.07 -21.26 -1.42
C ARG A 11 -8.55 -21.71 -2.78
N GLY A 12 -8.42 -23.00 -2.98
CA GLY A 12 -8.09 -23.61 -4.26
C GLY A 12 -9.24 -24.50 -4.68
N ASP A 13 -9.67 -24.41 -5.93
CA ASP A 13 -10.53 -25.41 -6.53
C ASP A 13 -9.81 -25.96 -7.75
N THR A 14 -9.59 -27.26 -7.75
CA THR A 14 -8.91 -27.96 -8.84
C THR A 14 -9.77 -28.10 -10.09
N THR A 15 -11.05 -27.74 -10.03
CA THR A 15 -11.98 -28.12 -11.09
C THR A 15 -12.52 -26.99 -11.95
N ASN A 16 -12.53 -25.71 -11.53
CA ASN A 16 -13.24 -24.68 -12.32
C ASN A 16 -12.84 -23.21 -12.15
N ILE A 17 -11.76 -22.85 -11.44
CA ILE A 17 -11.44 -21.42 -11.31
C ILE A 17 -10.49 -20.95 -12.41
N LYS A 18 -11.07 -20.49 -13.52
CA LYS A 18 -10.34 -19.83 -14.62
C LYS A 18 -9.71 -18.48 -14.23
N SER A 19 -10.12 -17.88 -13.13
CA SER A 19 -9.58 -16.58 -12.68
C SER A 19 -9.20 -16.62 -11.21
N SER A 20 -7.98 -16.22 -10.88
CA SER A 20 -7.60 -15.92 -9.51
C SER A 20 -8.24 -14.61 -9.06
N SER A 21 -8.69 -14.56 -7.82
CA SER A 21 -9.15 -13.30 -7.22
C SER A 21 -8.62 -13.17 -5.80
N ILE A 22 -8.28 -11.94 -5.42
CA ILE A 22 -7.84 -11.59 -4.07
C ILE A 22 -8.78 -10.52 -3.57
N LYS A 23 -9.47 -10.78 -2.47
CA LYS A 23 -10.48 -9.88 -1.91
C LYS A 23 -10.10 -9.52 -0.47
N PRO A 24 -9.55 -8.33 -0.23
CA PRO A 24 -9.36 -7.83 1.12
C PRO A 24 -10.70 -7.38 1.70
N SER A 25 -10.90 -7.62 2.97
CA SER A 25 -12.11 -7.27 3.70
C SER A 25 -11.79 -6.87 5.13
N VAL A 26 -12.53 -5.89 5.63
CA VAL A 26 -12.44 -5.44 7.03
C VAL A 26 -13.84 -5.56 7.63
N TYR A 27 -13.98 -6.38 8.64
CA TYR A 27 -15.23 -6.61 9.34
C TYR A 27 -15.19 -5.99 10.72
N LYS A 28 -16.19 -5.18 11.06
CA LYS A 28 -16.41 -4.72 12.42
C LYS A 28 -17.16 -5.83 13.18
N LEU A 29 -16.57 -6.29 14.27
CA LEU A 29 -17.15 -7.34 15.11
C LEU A 29 -17.98 -6.74 16.25
N PRO A 30 -18.91 -7.50 16.83
CA PRO A 30 -19.56 -7.11 18.08
C PRO A 30 -18.51 -6.80 19.15
N GLY A 31 -18.72 -5.72 19.91
CA GLY A 31 -17.73 -5.26 20.90
C GLY A 31 -16.68 -4.28 20.37
N GLY A 32 -16.83 -3.81 19.10
CA GLY A 32 -16.00 -2.71 18.56
C GLY A 32 -14.61 -3.13 18.09
N SER A 33 -14.32 -4.44 18.04
CA SER A 33 -13.08 -4.96 17.43
C SER A 33 -13.21 -5.10 15.93
N TYR A 34 -12.06 -5.35 15.26
CA TYR A 34 -12.02 -5.56 13.80
C TYR A 34 -11.39 -6.90 13.46
N ARG A 35 -11.87 -7.50 12.38
CA ARG A 35 -11.25 -8.64 11.70
C ARG A 35 -10.81 -8.21 10.32
N LEU A 36 -9.52 -8.32 10.06
CA LEU A 36 -8.91 -8.07 8.77
C LEU A 36 -8.76 -9.41 8.05
N GLN A 37 -9.27 -9.53 6.83
CA GLN A 37 -9.26 -10.82 6.12
C GLN A 37 -8.91 -10.63 4.65
N ILE A 38 -8.14 -11.58 4.11
CA ILE A 38 -7.91 -11.75 2.69
C ILE A 38 -8.50 -13.11 2.29
N ASP A 39 -9.45 -13.10 1.36
CA ASP A 39 -9.89 -14.31 0.66
C ASP A 39 -9.13 -14.38 -0.67
N ALA A 40 -8.22 -15.32 -0.81
CA ALA A 40 -7.42 -15.53 -2.00
C ALA A 40 -7.82 -16.84 -2.68
N PHE A 41 -8.36 -16.72 -3.90
CA PHE A 41 -8.67 -17.86 -4.76
C PHE A 41 -7.47 -18.11 -5.66
N LEU A 42 -6.87 -19.29 -5.51
CA LEU A 42 -5.69 -19.72 -6.24
C LEU A 42 -6.13 -20.39 -7.55
N GLY A 43 -5.97 -19.68 -8.65
CA GLY A 43 -6.16 -20.18 -10.01
C GLY A 43 -4.88 -19.99 -10.83
N ASP A 44 -4.92 -20.38 -12.12
CA ASP A 44 -3.77 -20.31 -13.02
C ASP A 44 -3.19 -18.90 -13.20
N SER A 45 -4.02 -17.86 -13.03
CA SER A 45 -3.64 -16.46 -13.11
C SER A 45 -3.16 -15.85 -11.78
N PHE A 46 -2.99 -16.64 -10.72
CA PHE A 46 -2.57 -16.14 -9.41
C PHE A 46 -1.17 -15.54 -9.45
N LYS A 47 -1.08 -14.30 -8.99
CA LYS A 47 0.19 -13.59 -8.84
C LYS A 47 0.44 -13.29 -7.36
N ALA A 48 1.50 -13.86 -6.83
CA ALA A 48 1.91 -13.63 -5.42
C ALA A 48 2.13 -12.14 -5.10
N LYS A 49 2.53 -11.32 -6.11
CA LYS A 49 2.66 -9.88 -5.95
C LYS A 49 1.34 -9.23 -5.52
N ASN A 50 0.22 -9.61 -6.14
CA ASN A 50 -1.08 -9.05 -5.80
C ASN A 50 -1.49 -9.40 -4.36
N LEU A 51 -1.17 -10.61 -3.89
CA LEU A 51 -1.42 -10.98 -2.49
C LEU A 51 -0.56 -10.15 -1.52
N LYS A 52 0.70 -9.88 -1.86
CA LYS A 52 1.58 -9.03 -1.04
C LYS A 52 1.05 -7.60 -0.97
N ASP A 53 0.58 -7.04 -2.10
CA ASP A 53 0.03 -5.69 -2.16
C ASP A 53 -1.22 -5.54 -1.28
N GLU A 54 -2.14 -6.52 -1.33
CA GLU A 54 -3.34 -6.53 -0.50
C GLU A 54 -3.04 -6.80 0.98
N LEU A 55 -2.06 -7.64 1.27
CA LEU A 55 -1.58 -7.84 2.64
C LEU A 55 -1.00 -6.55 3.22
N LEU A 56 -0.14 -5.85 2.46
CA LEU A 56 0.39 -4.56 2.87
C LEU A 56 -0.74 -3.56 3.13
N HIS A 57 -1.74 -3.51 2.25
CA HIS A 57 -2.93 -2.65 2.44
C HIS A 57 -3.62 -2.92 3.78
N LEU A 58 -3.88 -4.20 4.12
CA LEU A 58 -4.51 -4.55 5.40
C LEU A 58 -3.63 -4.28 6.61
N LEU A 59 -2.31 -4.46 6.50
CA LEU A 59 -1.38 -4.13 7.58
C LEU A 59 -1.36 -2.62 7.86
N LEU A 60 -1.44 -1.79 6.83
CA LEU A 60 -1.56 -0.34 6.98
C LEU A 60 -2.93 0.05 7.55
N ALA A 61 -4.00 -0.62 7.12
CA ALA A 61 -5.34 -0.42 7.68
C ALA A 61 -5.38 -0.76 9.18
N GLU A 62 -4.66 -1.79 9.63
CA GLU A 62 -4.54 -2.12 11.07
C GLU A 62 -3.92 -0.98 11.87
N ILE A 63 -2.88 -0.35 11.35
CA ILE A 63 -2.23 0.80 12.01
C ILE A 63 -3.24 1.93 12.19
N ILE A 64 -4.03 2.23 11.18
CA ILE A 64 -5.05 3.28 11.21
C ILE A 64 -6.16 2.94 12.20
N LEU A 65 -6.70 1.71 12.14
CA LEU A 65 -7.78 1.25 13.02
C LEU A 65 -7.36 1.17 14.48
N LYS A 66 -6.11 0.82 14.74
CA LYS A 66 -5.56 0.79 16.10
C LYS A 66 -5.56 2.17 16.74
N SER A 67 -5.28 3.20 15.94
CA SER A 67 -5.27 4.59 16.39
C SER A 67 -6.68 5.21 16.42
N ASN A 68 -7.62 4.66 15.64
CA ASN A 68 -8.97 5.20 15.45
C ASN A 68 -10.03 4.08 15.48
N PRO A 69 -10.29 3.48 16.66
CA PRO A 69 -11.17 2.30 16.78
C PRO A 69 -12.64 2.58 16.45
N ASP A 70 -13.07 3.85 16.48
CA ASP A 70 -14.46 4.25 16.22
C ASP A 70 -14.76 4.58 14.74
N MET A 71 -13.81 4.30 13.85
CA MET A 71 -13.97 4.58 12.43
C MET A 71 -15.13 3.76 11.84
N GLN A 72 -16.21 4.46 11.42
CA GLN A 72 -17.48 3.80 11.05
C GLN A 72 -17.48 3.14 9.67
N SER A 73 -16.53 3.43 8.78
CA SER A 73 -16.60 2.93 7.41
C SER A 73 -15.23 2.84 6.75
N LEU A 74 -14.73 1.62 6.68
CA LEU A 74 -13.57 1.27 5.83
C LEU A 74 -14.00 0.73 4.46
N SER A 75 -15.30 0.52 4.24
CA SER A 75 -15.79 -0.35 3.17
C SER A 75 -15.91 0.28 1.78
N LYS A 76 -15.72 1.60 1.60
CA LYS A 76 -16.00 2.26 0.30
C LYS A 76 -15.01 3.34 -0.16
N LYS A 77 -13.99 3.71 0.61
CA LYS A 77 -12.99 4.70 0.19
C LYS A 77 -11.58 4.12 0.29
N LYS A 78 -10.74 4.46 -0.68
CA LYS A 78 -9.28 4.27 -0.56
C LYS A 78 -8.84 4.87 0.78
N ILE A 79 -8.52 4.04 1.76
CA ILE A 79 -8.13 4.48 3.12
C ILE A 79 -6.80 5.21 3.05
N LEU A 80 -5.97 4.82 2.11
CA LEU A 80 -4.63 5.31 1.91
C LEU A 80 -4.47 5.81 0.48
N PRO A 81 -3.74 6.91 0.27
CA PRO A 81 -3.42 7.37 -1.08
C PRO A 81 -2.53 6.36 -1.81
N ASP A 82 -2.70 6.27 -3.12
CA ASP A 82 -1.97 5.31 -3.96
C ASP A 82 -0.46 5.49 -3.84
N TRP A 83 0.03 6.74 -3.80
CA TRP A 83 1.46 7.00 -3.70
C TRP A 83 2.11 6.36 -2.46
N LEU A 84 1.41 6.37 -1.33
CA LEU A 84 1.93 5.80 -0.08
C LEU A 84 1.93 4.28 -0.13
N ARG A 85 0.81 3.68 -0.55
CA ARG A 85 0.66 2.23 -0.67
C ARG A 85 1.66 1.65 -1.68
N ILE A 86 1.71 2.25 -2.87
CA ILE A 86 2.60 1.82 -3.94
C ILE A 86 4.06 2.07 -3.58
N GLY A 87 4.37 3.25 -3.06
CA GLY A 87 5.74 3.59 -2.66
C GLY A 87 6.28 2.66 -1.58
N LEU A 88 5.47 2.27 -0.60
CA LEU A 88 5.87 1.28 0.42
C LEU A 88 6.07 -0.11 -0.18
N ALA A 89 5.17 -0.56 -1.05
CA ALA A 89 5.30 -1.85 -1.73
C ALA A 89 6.60 -1.91 -2.55
N GLU A 90 6.87 -0.88 -3.36
CA GLU A 90 8.07 -0.79 -4.19
C GLU A 90 9.35 -0.62 -3.34
N ALA A 91 9.30 0.09 -2.22
CA ALA A 91 10.45 0.21 -1.30
C ALA A 91 10.80 -1.12 -0.62
N ILE A 92 9.81 -1.97 -0.35
CA ILE A 92 10.02 -3.33 0.17
C ILE A 92 10.71 -4.20 -0.90
N GLU A 93 10.22 -4.18 -2.13
CA GLU A 93 10.80 -4.96 -3.23
C GLU A 93 12.22 -4.44 -3.58
N TYR A 94 12.42 -3.13 -3.63
CA TYR A 94 13.73 -2.51 -3.85
C TYR A 94 14.81 -3.01 -2.89
N ARG A 95 14.45 -3.27 -1.63
CA ARG A 95 15.40 -3.80 -0.63
C ARG A 95 15.70 -5.28 -0.80
N LYS A 96 14.88 -6.02 -1.53
CA LYS A 96 14.98 -7.48 -1.69
C LYS A 96 15.63 -7.89 -3.01
N ASP A 97 15.37 -7.12 -4.08
CA ASP A 97 15.66 -7.55 -5.43
C ASP A 97 16.60 -6.57 -6.17
N ARG A 98 17.71 -7.12 -6.71
CA ARG A 98 18.68 -6.35 -7.48
C ARG A 98 18.15 -5.87 -8.84
N GLU A 99 17.22 -6.59 -9.46
CA GLU A 99 16.64 -6.19 -10.76
C GLU A 99 15.81 -4.92 -10.60
N SER A 100 15.00 -4.85 -9.54
CA SER A 100 14.26 -3.64 -9.18
C SER A 100 15.18 -2.45 -8.96
N VAL A 101 16.34 -2.67 -8.31
CA VAL A 101 17.35 -1.62 -8.10
C VAL A 101 17.88 -1.09 -9.43
N MET A 102 18.12 -1.93 -10.41
CA MET A 102 18.65 -1.51 -11.73
C MET A 102 17.63 -0.66 -12.49
N LEU A 103 16.36 -1.06 -12.49
CA LEU A 103 15.28 -0.30 -13.12
C LEU A 103 15.12 1.10 -12.49
N PHE A 104 15.00 1.15 -11.17
CA PHE A 104 14.87 2.42 -10.45
C PHE A 104 16.09 3.31 -10.65
N SER A 105 17.29 2.76 -10.57
CA SER A 105 18.52 3.53 -10.81
C SER A 105 18.59 4.09 -12.22
N SER A 106 18.09 3.37 -13.22
CA SER A 106 18.04 3.84 -14.60
C SER A 106 17.08 5.04 -14.75
N ILE A 107 15.88 4.96 -14.17
CA ILE A 107 14.88 6.05 -14.20
C ILE A 107 15.42 7.29 -13.46
N PHE A 108 16.00 7.11 -12.27
CA PHE A 108 16.58 8.21 -11.50
C PHE A 108 17.75 8.89 -12.22
N LYS A 109 18.67 8.12 -12.81
CA LYS A 109 19.80 8.66 -13.57
C LYS A 109 19.38 9.47 -14.80
N GLN A 110 18.23 9.12 -15.40
CA GLN A 110 17.67 9.87 -16.53
C GLN A 110 16.90 11.12 -16.12
N GLY A 111 16.76 11.38 -14.81
CA GLY A 111 15.98 12.52 -14.30
C GLY A 111 14.47 12.43 -14.57
N LYS A 112 13.98 11.25 -14.94
CA LYS A 112 12.56 11.00 -15.26
C LYS A 112 11.76 10.66 -14.01
N VAL A 113 11.82 11.50 -13.00
CA VAL A 113 11.03 11.35 -11.77
C VAL A 113 9.95 12.42 -11.71
N MET A 114 8.83 12.07 -11.15
CA MET A 114 7.73 13.02 -10.93
C MET A 114 8.06 13.94 -9.76
N SER A 115 7.61 15.18 -9.85
CA SER A 115 7.62 16.11 -8.71
C SER A 115 6.66 15.61 -7.61
N ILE A 116 6.84 16.10 -6.40
CA ILE A 116 5.99 15.71 -5.26
C ILE A 116 4.51 16.03 -5.53
N ASN A 117 4.23 17.19 -6.11
CA ASN A 117 2.86 17.57 -6.46
C ASN A 117 2.25 16.60 -7.49
N GLN A 118 3.01 16.25 -8.55
CA GLN A 118 2.57 15.26 -9.52
C GLN A 118 2.31 13.89 -8.88
N ILE A 119 3.14 13.45 -7.93
CA ILE A 119 2.92 12.19 -7.20
C ILE A 119 1.61 12.23 -6.43
N PHE A 120 1.28 13.35 -5.77
CA PHE A 120 0.09 13.46 -4.94
C PHE A 120 -1.21 13.61 -5.75
N GLU A 121 -1.14 14.24 -6.91
CA GLU A 121 -2.29 14.52 -7.78
C GLU A 121 -2.60 13.39 -8.77
N SER A 122 -1.63 12.50 -9.02
CA SER A 122 -1.77 11.46 -10.04
C SER A 122 -2.59 10.27 -9.54
N GLU A 123 -3.45 9.75 -10.42
CA GLU A 123 -4.15 8.49 -10.23
C GLU A 123 -3.58 7.41 -11.17
N ILE A 124 -3.20 6.26 -10.62
CA ILE A 124 -2.55 5.19 -11.38
C ILE A 124 -3.44 4.59 -12.47
N GLN A 125 -4.77 4.68 -12.29
CA GLN A 125 -5.75 4.10 -13.21
C GLN A 125 -5.71 4.72 -14.61
N ASP A 126 -5.26 5.97 -14.71
CA ASP A 126 -5.23 6.74 -15.95
C ASP A 126 -3.86 6.68 -16.66
N MET A 127 -2.92 5.90 -16.12
CA MET A 127 -1.55 5.86 -16.61
C MET A 127 -1.33 4.74 -17.62
N ASN A 128 -0.56 5.04 -18.68
CA ASN A 128 0.03 4.00 -19.51
C ASN A 128 1.20 3.32 -18.77
N SER A 129 1.68 2.20 -19.31
CA SER A 129 2.73 1.37 -18.67
C SER A 129 4.03 2.13 -18.36
N ILE A 130 4.42 3.09 -19.21
CA ILE A 130 5.64 3.89 -19.00
C ILE A 130 5.43 4.89 -17.87
N SER A 131 4.32 5.63 -17.91
CA SER A 131 3.96 6.60 -16.87
C SER A 131 3.75 5.90 -15.52
N GLU A 132 3.16 4.71 -15.51
CA GLU A 132 3.03 3.88 -14.32
C GLU A 132 4.39 3.49 -13.73
N ALA A 133 5.35 3.07 -14.55
CA ALA A 133 6.70 2.73 -14.09
C ALA A 133 7.42 3.94 -13.49
N VAL A 134 7.30 5.11 -14.11
CA VAL A 134 7.84 6.37 -13.59
C VAL A 134 7.18 6.75 -12.28
N TYR A 135 5.86 6.66 -12.19
CA TYR A 135 5.10 6.95 -10.98
C TYR A 135 5.51 6.02 -9.82
N ARG A 136 5.54 4.70 -10.04
CA ARG A 136 5.97 3.71 -9.04
C ARG A 136 7.38 3.99 -8.53
N THR A 137 8.31 4.29 -9.45
CA THR A 137 9.69 4.64 -9.11
C THR A 137 9.76 5.92 -8.29
N SER A 138 8.99 6.94 -8.66
CA SER A 138 8.95 8.22 -7.95
C SER A 138 8.36 8.06 -6.54
N CYS A 139 7.29 7.29 -6.39
CA CYS A 139 6.71 6.94 -5.09
C CYS A 139 7.70 6.17 -4.21
N CYS A 140 8.44 5.20 -4.79
CA CYS A 140 9.49 4.47 -4.09
C CYS A 140 10.57 5.42 -3.57
N GLY A 141 11.08 6.31 -4.44
CA GLY A 141 12.09 7.30 -4.08
C GLY A 141 11.64 8.22 -2.96
N LEU A 142 10.40 8.70 -3.02
CA LEU A 142 9.81 9.53 -1.96
C LEU A 142 9.77 8.78 -0.62
N ILE A 143 9.30 7.52 -0.60
CA ILE A 143 9.27 6.71 0.63
C ILE A 143 10.68 6.47 1.17
N LEU A 144 11.65 6.13 0.31
CA LEU A 144 13.04 5.94 0.75
C LEU A 144 13.64 7.22 1.31
N ALA A 145 13.37 8.38 0.70
CA ALA A 145 13.80 9.68 1.19
C ALA A 145 13.17 10.00 2.56
N LEU A 146 11.87 9.77 2.73
CA LEU A 146 11.19 9.96 4.03
C LEU A 146 11.77 9.03 5.11
N LEU A 147 12.01 7.77 4.78
CA LEU A 147 12.58 6.80 5.74
C LEU A 147 14.04 7.09 6.10
N SER A 148 14.79 7.81 5.25
CA SER A 148 16.19 8.20 5.51
C SER A 148 16.34 9.45 6.36
N GLN A 149 15.27 10.20 6.60
CA GLN A 149 15.29 11.36 7.49
C GLN A 149 15.48 10.94 8.94
N GLN A 150 15.93 11.87 9.79
CA GLN A 150 15.95 11.68 11.22
C GLN A 150 14.52 11.41 11.72
N ASP A 151 14.34 10.30 12.46
CA ASP A 151 13.04 9.81 12.94
C ASP A 151 12.02 9.51 11.82
N GLY A 152 12.48 9.35 10.58
CA GLY A 152 11.65 9.11 9.39
C GLY A 152 10.65 7.97 9.56
N PRO A 153 11.04 6.78 10.06
CA PRO A 153 10.10 5.69 10.31
C PRO A 153 8.97 6.04 11.28
N ASP A 154 9.28 6.80 12.34
CA ASP A 154 8.28 7.20 13.34
C ASP A 154 7.39 8.32 12.82
N LYS A 155 7.94 9.28 12.09
CA LYS A 155 7.16 10.31 11.38
C LYS A 155 6.18 9.66 10.40
N LEU A 156 6.63 8.72 9.58
CA LEU A 156 5.79 8.01 8.62
C LEU A 156 4.69 7.20 9.31
N ARG A 157 5.01 6.52 10.42
CA ARG A 157 4.02 5.79 11.24
C ARG A 157 2.95 6.72 11.81
N LYS A 158 3.35 7.86 12.37
CA LYS A 158 2.42 8.88 12.89
C LYS A 158 1.50 9.40 11.78
N TYR A 159 2.07 9.70 10.61
CA TYR A 159 1.30 10.11 9.45
C TYR A 159 0.26 9.07 9.03
N ILE A 160 0.65 7.81 8.87
CA ILE A 160 -0.29 6.72 8.56
C ILE A 160 -1.41 6.65 9.60
N SER A 161 -1.07 6.77 10.89
CA SER A 161 -2.04 6.73 11.98
C SER A 161 -3.04 7.91 11.95
N SER A 162 -2.65 9.04 11.40
CA SER A 162 -3.49 10.25 11.30
C SER A 162 -4.49 10.24 10.14
N PHE A 163 -4.37 9.30 9.20
CA PHE A 163 -5.23 9.24 8.00
C PHE A 163 -6.73 9.16 8.28
N ALA A 164 -7.13 8.64 9.43
CA ALA A 164 -8.54 8.62 9.82
C ALA A 164 -9.10 10.01 10.14
N VAL A 165 -8.24 10.95 10.48
CA VAL A 165 -8.61 12.30 10.94
C VAL A 165 -8.47 13.32 9.80
N HIS A 166 -7.51 13.15 8.89
CA HIS A 166 -7.20 14.09 7.83
C HIS A 166 -7.54 13.51 6.44
N LYS A 167 -8.28 14.31 5.65
CA LYS A 167 -8.75 13.89 4.31
C LYS A 167 -7.78 14.20 3.17
N GLY A 168 -6.52 14.48 3.43
CA GLY A 168 -5.59 14.85 2.36
C GLY A 168 -4.12 14.71 2.76
N PRO A 169 -3.19 14.76 1.79
CA PRO A 169 -1.77 14.83 2.08
C PRO A 169 -1.49 16.12 2.84
N SER A 170 -0.92 16.02 4.03
CA SER A 170 -0.47 17.18 4.76
C SER A 170 1.01 17.43 4.41
N ILE A 171 1.33 18.68 4.14
CA ILE A 171 2.69 19.16 3.84
C ILE A 171 3.62 18.95 5.05
N ASP A 172 3.06 18.76 6.24
CA ASP A 172 3.78 18.56 7.51
C ASP A 172 4.68 17.31 7.55
N LEU A 173 4.61 16.47 6.53
CA LEU A 173 5.51 15.30 6.37
C LEU A 173 6.90 15.70 5.88
N LEU A 174 7.06 16.87 5.29
CA LEU A 174 8.27 17.30 4.62
C LEU A 174 9.09 18.30 5.45
N GLU A 175 8.53 18.79 6.56
CA GLU A 175 9.22 19.58 7.58
C GLU A 175 9.79 18.68 8.69
#